data_43c09a7614dd37301a547254f3643fb8
#
_entry.id   43c09a7614dd37301a547254f3643fb8
#
_cell.length_a   1.000
_cell.length_b   1.000
_cell.length_c   1.000
_cell.angle_alpha   90.00
_cell.angle_beta   90.00
_cell.angle_gamma   90.00
#
_symmetry.space_group_name_H-M   'P 1'
#
loop_
_entity.id
_entity.type
_entity.pdbx_description
1 polymer ?
#
loop_
_entity_poly.entity_id
_entity_poly.type
_entity_poly.pdbx_seq_one_letter_code
_entity_poly.pdbx_strand_id
1 'polypeptide(L)'
;MEYMEIKIITTEEGCDIISANLLDVGIDSVVINSKNNINDLLDRKEYMWNYIDQKILDIKDSSISMSFYIEKNEKGNKLLESVKNIMDKLRTKDEEYFFNPDEKILGDLTMSIKEVSDEDWKDKWKEYFKPLKITDHLVIKPSWEKYDKKKDEIIIKIDP
;
A
#
# COMPACT_ATOMS: atom_id res chain seq x y z
N MET A 1 -8.32 9.60 14.45
CA MET A 1 -7.46 10.59 13.74
C MET A 1 -7.74 10.51 12.26
N GLU A 2 -7.59 11.63 11.55
CA GLU A 2 -7.76 11.66 10.08
C GLU A 2 -6.38 11.82 9.44
N TYR A 3 -6.15 11.06 8.37
CA TYR A 3 -4.91 11.07 7.61
C TYR A 3 -5.19 11.32 6.14
N MET A 4 -4.18 11.75 5.42
CA MET A 4 -4.15 11.81 3.97
C MET A 4 -3.16 10.76 3.48
N GLU A 5 -3.64 9.80 2.70
CA GLU A 5 -2.80 8.89 1.93
C GLU A 5 -2.40 9.60 0.64
N ILE A 6 -1.11 9.76 0.44
CA ILE A 6 -0.55 10.29 -0.79
C ILE A 6 0.06 9.13 -1.57
N LYS A 7 -0.41 8.94 -2.80
CA LYS A 7 0.11 7.92 -3.70
C LYS A 7 0.72 8.58 -4.92
N ILE A 8 1.97 8.20 -5.23
CA ILE A 8 2.74 8.69 -6.37
C ILE A 8 3.03 7.51 -7.29
N ILE A 9 2.77 7.67 -8.60
CA ILE A 9 3.12 6.70 -9.63
C ILE A 9 4.45 7.14 -10.24
N THR A 10 5.44 6.25 -10.25
CA THR A 10 6.80 6.53 -10.68
C THR A 10 7.48 5.27 -11.22
N THR A 11 8.79 5.31 -11.41
CA THR A 11 9.66 4.19 -11.79
C THR A 11 10.43 3.65 -10.57
N GLU A 12 11.22 2.59 -10.75
CA GLU A 12 12.07 2.05 -9.70
C GLU A 12 13.14 3.06 -9.27
N GLU A 13 13.83 3.66 -10.22
CA GLU A 13 14.79 4.73 -10.00
C GLU A 13 14.14 5.98 -9.39
N GLY A 14 12.92 6.29 -9.83
CA GLY A 14 12.14 7.39 -9.29
C GLY A 14 11.80 7.20 -7.82
N CYS A 15 11.56 5.97 -7.35
CA CYS A 15 11.30 5.69 -5.93
C CYS A 15 12.46 6.14 -5.04
N ASP A 16 13.70 5.85 -5.42
CA ASP A 16 14.89 6.23 -4.64
C ASP A 16 15.05 7.74 -4.57
N ILE A 17 14.91 8.41 -5.72
CA ILE A 17 15.05 9.86 -5.82
C ILE A 17 13.94 10.58 -5.01
N ILE A 18 12.70 10.12 -5.14
CA ILE A 18 11.57 10.70 -4.40
C ILE A 18 11.73 10.44 -2.91
N SER A 19 12.10 9.22 -2.50
CA SER A 19 12.32 8.87 -1.08
C SER A 19 13.36 9.77 -0.43
N ALA A 20 14.49 10.04 -1.10
CA ALA A 20 15.53 10.93 -0.59
C ALA A 20 15.00 12.36 -0.39
N ASN A 21 14.22 12.89 -1.34
CA ASN A 21 13.63 14.23 -1.21
C ASN A 21 12.53 14.29 -0.14
N LEU A 22 11.74 13.21 0.05
CA LEU A 22 10.73 13.12 1.10
C LEU A 22 11.36 13.07 2.50
N LEU A 23 12.50 12.41 2.63
CA LEU A 23 13.25 12.35 3.89
C LEU A 23 13.71 13.76 4.32
N ASP A 24 14.15 14.61 3.39
CA ASP A 24 14.57 15.98 3.66
C ASP A 24 13.46 16.85 4.27
N VAL A 25 12.19 16.54 4.00
CA VAL A 25 11.04 17.25 4.58
C VAL A 25 10.43 16.51 5.78
N GLY A 26 11.05 15.41 6.22
CA GLY A 26 10.67 14.66 7.43
C GLY A 26 9.66 13.55 7.19
N ILE A 27 9.53 13.05 5.96
CA ILE A 27 8.77 11.85 5.63
C ILE A 27 9.76 10.70 5.47
N ASP A 28 9.85 9.84 6.49
CA ASP A 28 10.81 8.73 6.60
C ASP A 28 10.20 7.35 6.31
N SER A 29 8.89 7.28 6.24
CA SER A 29 8.15 6.04 6.07
C SER A 29 7.33 6.05 4.78
N VAL A 30 7.74 5.23 3.82
CA VAL A 30 7.08 5.07 2.54
C VAL A 30 6.80 3.59 2.25
N VAL A 31 5.70 3.31 1.58
CA VAL A 31 5.32 1.98 1.10
C VAL A 31 5.49 1.95 -0.41
N ILE A 32 6.38 1.09 -0.90
CA ILE A 32 6.62 0.90 -2.33
C ILE A 32 5.91 -0.38 -2.79
N ASN A 33 4.99 -0.23 -3.74
CA ASN A 33 4.28 -1.33 -4.37
C ASN A 33 4.82 -1.54 -5.79
N SER A 34 5.59 -2.61 -5.99
CA SER A 34 6.07 -3.04 -7.30
C SER A 34 5.62 -4.48 -7.58
N LYS A 35 5.44 -4.82 -8.87
CA LYS A 35 5.15 -6.21 -9.27
C LYS A 35 6.26 -7.18 -8.92
N ASN A 36 7.52 -6.72 -8.95
CA ASN A 36 8.65 -7.56 -8.61
C ASN A 36 8.55 -8.05 -7.16
N ASN A 37 8.14 -7.19 -6.22
CA ASN A 37 7.90 -7.59 -4.84
C ASN A 37 6.78 -8.61 -4.69
N ILE A 38 5.75 -8.54 -5.53
CA ILE A 38 4.63 -9.48 -5.53
C ILE A 38 5.07 -10.84 -6.12
N ASN A 39 5.83 -10.83 -7.21
CA ASN A 39 6.36 -12.05 -7.82
C ASN A 39 7.37 -12.74 -6.90
N ASP A 40 8.25 -12.01 -6.24
CA ASP A 40 9.18 -12.55 -5.24
C ASP A 40 8.45 -13.18 -4.03
N LEU A 41 7.32 -12.60 -3.61
CA LEU A 41 6.47 -13.19 -2.57
C LEU A 41 5.75 -14.46 -3.05
N LEU A 42 5.34 -14.49 -4.32
CA LEU A 42 4.72 -15.67 -4.94
C LEU A 42 5.72 -16.82 -5.15
N ASP A 43 6.95 -16.48 -5.53
CA ASP A 43 8.03 -17.47 -5.75
C ASP A 43 8.59 -18.05 -4.45
N ARG A 44 8.58 -17.26 -3.38
CA ARG A 44 8.89 -17.74 -2.03
C ARG A 44 7.75 -18.57 -1.45
N LYS A 45 7.35 -19.64 -2.04
CA LYS A 45 6.33 -20.63 -1.58
C LYS A 45 6.40 -21.00 -0.08
N GLU A 46 6.59 -20.03 0.77
CA GLU A 46 6.51 -20.20 2.21
C GLU A 46 5.04 -20.13 2.65
N TYR A 47 4.53 -21.23 2.93
CA TYR A 47 3.41 -21.85 3.64
C TYR A 47 2.36 -20.97 4.35
N MET A 48 2.32 -19.63 4.19
CA MET A 48 1.44 -18.78 5.03
C MET A 48 0.41 -17.93 4.31
N TRP A 49 0.39 -17.86 2.96
CA TRP A 49 -0.54 -16.96 2.27
C TRP A 49 -1.32 -17.67 1.17
N ASN A 50 -2.34 -18.43 1.56
CA ASN A 50 -3.31 -18.98 0.60
C ASN A 50 -4.31 -17.92 0.10
N TYR A 51 -4.13 -16.65 0.45
CA TYR A 51 -5.05 -15.59 0.08
C TYR A 51 -4.31 -14.36 -0.43
N ILE A 52 -4.07 -14.33 -1.73
CA ILE A 52 -3.67 -13.10 -2.43
C ILE A 52 -4.94 -12.56 -3.08
N ASP A 53 -5.33 -11.35 -2.72
CA ASP A 53 -6.47 -10.66 -3.33
C ASP A 53 -6.25 -10.58 -4.84
N GLN A 54 -7.20 -11.10 -5.61
CA GLN A 54 -7.16 -11.13 -7.07
C GLN A 54 -6.98 -9.73 -7.68
N LYS A 55 -7.37 -8.68 -6.94
CA LYS A 55 -7.14 -7.28 -7.29
C LYS A 55 -5.66 -6.90 -7.35
N ILE A 56 -4.78 -7.60 -6.64
CA ILE A 56 -3.33 -7.38 -6.67
C ILE A 56 -2.74 -7.99 -7.95
N LEU A 57 -3.31 -9.08 -8.44
CA LEU A 57 -2.88 -9.75 -9.68
C LEU A 57 -3.36 -9.02 -10.94
N ASP A 58 -4.44 -8.24 -10.86
CA ASP A 58 -5.03 -7.49 -11.97
C ASP A 58 -4.35 -6.15 -12.27
N ILE A 59 -3.27 -5.79 -11.55
CA ILE A 59 -2.47 -4.61 -11.88
C ILE A 59 -1.72 -4.89 -13.20
N LYS A 60 -2.39 -4.55 -14.30
CA LYS A 60 -1.89 -4.73 -15.67
C LYS A 60 -0.75 -3.80 -16.06
N ASP A 61 -0.46 -2.79 -15.25
CA ASP A 61 0.54 -1.77 -15.55
C ASP A 61 1.86 -2.04 -14.83
N SER A 62 2.96 -1.89 -15.54
CA SER A 62 4.33 -1.98 -15.01
C SER A 62 4.73 -0.79 -14.14
N SER A 63 3.78 0.09 -13.81
CA SER A 63 4.02 1.26 -13.00
C SER A 63 4.22 0.87 -11.53
N ILE A 64 5.29 1.38 -10.95
CA ILE A 64 5.56 1.31 -9.53
C ILE A 64 4.81 2.44 -8.85
N SER A 65 4.23 2.17 -7.70
CA SER A 65 3.60 3.22 -6.90
C SER A 65 4.21 3.29 -5.50
N MET A 66 4.43 4.51 -5.04
CA MET A 66 4.86 4.84 -3.70
C MET A 66 3.71 5.47 -2.94
N SER A 67 3.48 5.07 -1.69
CA SER A 67 2.45 5.66 -0.83
C SER A 67 3.02 6.00 0.53
N PHE A 68 2.53 7.09 1.11
CA PHE A 68 2.83 7.50 2.49
C PHE A 68 1.65 8.25 3.09
N TYR A 69 1.68 8.45 4.41
CA TYR A 69 0.56 9.02 5.16
C TYR A 69 0.97 10.29 5.87
N ILE A 70 0.14 11.31 5.79
CA ILE A 70 0.30 12.59 6.49
C ILE A 70 -0.93 12.84 7.33
N GLU A 71 -0.77 13.30 8.57
CA GLU A 71 -1.90 13.70 9.42
C GLU A 71 -2.68 14.85 8.78
N LYS A 72 -4.00 14.78 8.83
CA LYS A 72 -4.88 15.84 8.33
C LYS A 72 -5.02 16.96 9.36
N ASN A 73 -3.98 17.77 9.50
CA ASN A 73 -3.91 18.93 10.39
C ASN A 73 -3.16 20.07 9.71
N GLU A 74 -3.00 21.21 10.40
CA GLU A 74 -2.31 22.38 9.84
C GLU A 74 -0.83 22.08 9.47
N LYS A 75 -0.14 21.28 10.29
CA LYS A 75 1.24 20.84 10.04
C LYS A 75 1.29 19.93 8.82
N GLY A 76 0.37 18.98 8.71
CA GLY A 76 0.28 18.08 7.58
C GLY A 76 -0.03 18.80 6.26
N ASN A 77 -0.87 19.83 6.29
CA ASN A 77 -1.15 20.64 5.10
C ASN A 77 0.10 21.37 4.60
N LYS A 78 0.92 21.92 5.50
CA LYS A 78 2.22 22.53 5.14
C LYS A 78 3.19 21.51 4.55
N LEU A 79 3.21 20.30 5.13
CA LEU A 79 4.02 19.21 4.63
C LEU A 79 3.57 18.76 3.24
N LEU A 80 2.26 18.68 3.00
CA LEU A 80 1.70 18.36 1.69
C LEU A 80 2.08 19.41 0.62
N GLU A 81 2.11 20.70 0.97
CA GLU A 81 2.59 21.75 0.07
C GLU A 81 4.08 21.57 -0.26
N SER A 82 4.90 21.21 0.74
CA SER A 82 6.32 20.91 0.51
C SER A 82 6.50 19.72 -0.44
N VAL A 83 5.69 18.67 -0.27
CA VAL A 83 5.68 17.51 -1.17
C VAL A 83 5.30 17.92 -2.60
N LYS A 84 4.24 18.72 -2.78
CA LYS A 84 3.86 19.22 -4.11
C LYS A 84 4.99 19.98 -4.78
N ASN A 85 5.64 20.89 -4.03
CA ASN A 85 6.77 21.66 -4.55
C ASN A 85 7.97 20.77 -4.95
N ILE A 86 8.23 19.69 -4.19
CA ILE A 86 9.24 18.70 -4.53
C ILE A 86 8.86 18.00 -5.84
N MET A 87 7.62 17.53 -5.98
CA MET A 87 7.18 16.86 -7.19
C MET A 87 7.27 17.76 -8.43
N ASP A 88 6.89 19.03 -8.31
CA ASP A 88 6.97 19.98 -9.41
C ASP A 88 8.43 20.26 -9.82
N LYS A 89 9.33 20.39 -8.85
CA LYS A 89 10.78 20.55 -9.12
C LYS A 89 11.37 19.30 -9.80
N LEU A 90 10.99 18.12 -9.35
CA LEU A 90 11.48 16.87 -9.93
C LEU A 90 10.97 16.71 -11.36
N ARG A 91 9.70 17.03 -11.63
CA ARG A 91 9.12 16.98 -12.96
C ARG A 91 9.84 17.95 -13.92
N THR A 92 10.07 19.19 -13.49
CA THR A 92 10.80 20.19 -14.30
C THR A 92 12.23 19.73 -14.61
N LYS A 93 12.93 19.15 -13.63
CA LYS A 93 14.30 18.63 -13.84
C LYS A 93 14.30 17.45 -14.81
N ASP A 94 13.35 16.52 -14.66
CA ASP A 94 13.25 15.36 -15.56
C ASP A 94 12.99 15.81 -17.01
N GLU A 95 12.17 16.85 -17.22
CA GLU A 95 11.90 17.44 -18.53
C GLU A 95 13.09 18.19 -19.10
N GLU A 96 13.92 18.85 -18.27
CA GLU A 96 15.12 19.56 -18.70
C GLU A 96 16.26 18.62 -19.13
N TYR A 97 16.41 17.48 -18.44
CA TYR A 97 17.49 16.53 -18.71
C TYR A 97 17.19 15.56 -19.86
N PHE A 98 15.92 15.25 -20.08
CA PHE A 98 15.49 14.25 -21.08
C PHE A 98 14.63 14.91 -22.15
N PHE A 99 15.25 15.19 -23.31
CA PHE A 99 14.55 15.72 -24.50
C PHE A 99 13.56 14.72 -25.11
N ASN A 100 13.62 13.45 -24.70
CA ASN A 100 12.77 12.38 -25.23
C ASN A 100 11.75 11.97 -24.15
N PRO A 101 10.42 12.10 -24.41
CA PRO A 101 9.40 11.72 -23.44
C PRO A 101 9.47 10.25 -23.00
N ASP A 102 10.05 9.38 -23.84
CA ASP A 102 10.18 7.93 -23.57
C ASP A 102 11.37 7.60 -22.66
N GLU A 103 12.23 8.59 -22.35
CA GLU A 103 13.43 8.43 -21.50
C GLU A 103 13.28 9.04 -20.10
N LYS A 104 12.06 9.39 -19.68
CA LYS A 104 11.82 9.95 -18.35
C LYS A 104 12.16 8.95 -17.24
N ILE A 105 13.19 9.28 -16.46
CA ILE A 105 13.64 8.45 -15.33
C ILE A 105 12.58 8.38 -14.24
N LEU A 106 11.86 9.46 -14.00
CA LEU A 106 10.87 9.55 -12.91
C LEU A 106 9.47 9.07 -13.33
N GLY A 107 9.26 8.81 -14.61
CA GLY A 107 7.94 8.45 -15.16
C GLY A 107 6.94 9.60 -15.07
N ASP A 108 5.65 9.29 -14.93
CA ASP A 108 4.58 10.30 -15.01
C ASP A 108 4.47 11.20 -13.77
N LEU A 109 5.03 10.80 -12.63
CA LEU A 109 4.91 11.48 -11.33
C LEU A 109 3.47 11.88 -10.99
N THR A 110 2.51 11.05 -11.38
CA THR A 110 1.09 11.27 -11.06
C THR A 110 0.87 11.10 -9.57
N MET A 111 0.35 12.14 -8.92
CA MET A 111 0.07 12.16 -7.49
C MET A 111 -1.44 12.12 -7.25
N SER A 112 -1.90 11.23 -6.40
CA SER A 112 -3.27 11.18 -5.89
C SER A 112 -3.30 11.29 -4.37
N ILE A 113 -4.33 11.94 -3.84
CA ILE A 113 -4.52 12.16 -2.41
C ILE A 113 -5.88 11.57 -2.03
N LYS A 114 -5.89 10.74 -1.01
CA LYS A 114 -7.09 10.13 -0.45
C LYS A 114 -7.17 10.40 1.04
N GLU A 115 -8.33 10.83 1.53
CA GLU A 115 -8.57 10.93 2.97
C GLU A 115 -8.84 9.53 3.55
N VAL A 116 -8.21 9.23 4.67
CA VAL A 116 -8.32 7.95 5.37
C VAL A 116 -8.52 8.23 6.86
N SER A 117 -9.50 7.60 7.47
CA SER A 117 -9.73 7.67 8.90
C SER A 117 -9.20 6.43 9.64
N ASP A 118 -8.90 6.58 10.94
CA ASP A 118 -8.54 5.43 11.80
C ASP A 118 -9.66 4.36 11.80
N GLU A 119 -10.91 4.79 11.61
CA GLU A 119 -12.06 3.87 11.57
C GLU A 119 -12.01 2.98 10.32
N ASP A 120 -11.55 3.51 9.18
CA ASP A 120 -11.36 2.72 7.97
C ASP A 120 -10.28 1.64 8.14
N TRP A 121 -9.29 1.88 9.01
CA TRP A 121 -8.25 0.91 9.33
C TRP A 121 -8.75 -0.17 10.31
N LYS A 122 -9.52 0.25 11.31
CA LYS A 122 -10.04 -0.66 12.34
C LYS A 122 -10.94 -1.75 11.77
N ASP A 123 -11.65 -1.46 10.70
CA ASP A 123 -12.60 -2.40 10.11
C ASP A 123 -12.03 -3.17 8.92
N LYS A 124 -11.09 -2.58 8.17
CA LYS A 124 -10.47 -3.27 7.02
C LYS A 124 -9.70 -4.52 7.41
N TRP A 125 -8.94 -4.52 8.50
CA TRP A 125 -8.20 -5.71 8.92
C TRP A 125 -9.14 -6.86 9.28
N LYS A 126 -10.35 -6.58 9.77
CA LYS A 126 -11.37 -7.59 10.07
C LYS A 126 -11.83 -8.35 8.83
N GLU A 127 -11.82 -7.70 7.65
CA GLU A 127 -12.19 -8.34 6.38
C GLU A 127 -11.22 -9.44 5.96
N TYR A 128 -9.96 -9.37 6.41
CA TYR A 128 -8.93 -10.35 6.09
C TYR A 128 -8.95 -11.57 7.02
N PHE A 129 -9.57 -11.45 8.19
CA PHE A 129 -9.67 -12.56 9.15
C PHE A 129 -10.94 -13.36 8.90
N LYS A 130 -10.82 -14.39 8.07
CA LYS A 130 -11.90 -15.33 7.77
C LYS A 130 -11.77 -16.60 8.61
N PRO A 131 -12.88 -17.36 8.82
CA PRO A 131 -12.80 -18.66 9.47
C PRO A 131 -11.79 -19.57 8.77
N LEU A 132 -10.85 -20.12 9.52
CA LEU A 132 -9.79 -21.00 9.04
C LEU A 132 -9.98 -22.41 9.57
N LYS A 133 -10.13 -23.36 8.67
CA LYS A 133 -10.19 -24.77 9.01
C LYS A 133 -8.77 -25.31 9.18
N ILE A 134 -8.39 -25.62 10.41
CA ILE A 134 -7.04 -26.12 10.75
C ILE A 134 -6.94 -27.63 10.52
N THR A 135 -7.99 -28.37 10.94
CA THR A 135 -8.12 -29.80 10.70
C THR A 135 -9.56 -30.11 10.28
N ASP A 136 -9.86 -31.37 9.97
CA ASP A 136 -11.22 -31.78 9.61
C ASP A 136 -12.27 -31.50 10.70
N HIS A 137 -11.81 -31.36 11.95
CA HIS A 137 -12.67 -31.15 13.11
C HIS A 137 -12.43 -29.84 13.84
N LEU A 138 -11.41 -29.05 13.47
CA LEU A 138 -11.04 -27.83 14.19
C LEU A 138 -11.09 -26.61 13.27
N VAL A 139 -11.91 -25.65 13.66
CA VAL A 139 -12.06 -24.35 12.98
C VAL A 139 -11.73 -23.22 13.94
N ILE A 140 -10.87 -22.33 13.51
CA ILE A 140 -10.58 -21.06 14.21
C ILE A 140 -11.30 -19.95 13.48
N LYS A 141 -12.05 -19.13 14.19
CA LYS A 141 -12.72 -17.97 13.60
C LYS A 141 -12.69 -16.75 14.51
N PRO A 142 -12.69 -15.54 13.92
CA PRO A 142 -12.91 -14.31 14.68
C PRO A 142 -14.33 -14.28 15.28
N SER A 143 -14.52 -13.53 16.35
CA SER A 143 -15.84 -13.43 17.01
C SER A 143 -16.92 -12.80 16.11
N TRP A 144 -16.53 -11.87 15.23
CA TRP A 144 -17.42 -11.13 14.32
C TRP A 144 -17.81 -11.89 13.04
N GLU A 145 -17.12 -12.99 12.70
CA GLU A 145 -17.49 -13.80 11.55
C GLU A 145 -18.59 -14.82 11.89
N LYS A 146 -19.50 -15.04 10.94
CA LYS A 146 -20.48 -16.11 11.02
C LYS A 146 -19.90 -17.38 10.41
N TYR A 147 -20.12 -18.50 11.05
CA TYR A 147 -19.68 -19.80 10.54
C TYR A 147 -20.71 -20.86 10.91
N ASP A 148 -21.17 -21.59 9.91
CA ASP A 148 -22.12 -22.70 10.10
C ASP A 148 -21.36 -23.97 10.50
N LYS A 149 -21.39 -24.24 11.81
CA LYS A 149 -20.73 -25.39 12.43
C LYS A 149 -21.28 -26.71 11.90
N LYS A 150 -20.43 -27.58 11.39
CA LYS A 150 -20.77 -28.96 11.09
C LYS A 150 -20.78 -29.82 12.35
N LYS A 151 -21.43 -30.98 12.28
CA LYS A 151 -21.78 -31.84 13.45
C LYS A 151 -20.57 -32.24 14.30
N ASP A 152 -19.38 -32.41 13.67
CA ASP A 152 -18.19 -32.93 14.34
C ASP A 152 -17.06 -31.87 14.43
N GLU A 153 -17.37 -30.59 14.23
CA GLU A 153 -16.38 -29.52 14.28
C GLU A 153 -16.32 -28.84 15.66
N ILE A 154 -15.13 -28.51 16.11
CA ILE A 154 -14.87 -27.68 17.28
C ILE A 154 -14.51 -26.28 16.78
N ILE A 155 -15.17 -25.25 17.30
CA ILE A 155 -14.93 -23.87 16.93
C ILE A 155 -14.18 -23.18 18.06
N ILE A 156 -13.00 -22.65 17.74
CA ILE A 156 -12.26 -21.73 18.61
C ILE A 156 -12.51 -20.32 18.12
N LYS A 157 -13.05 -19.46 19.01
CA LYS A 157 -13.23 -18.04 18.74
C LYS A 157 -11.99 -17.29 19.21
N ILE A 158 -11.46 -16.40 18.35
CA ILE A 158 -10.32 -15.54 18.66
C ILE A 158 -10.74 -14.09 18.45
N ASP A 159 -10.41 -13.25 19.43
CA ASP A 159 -10.44 -11.80 19.32
C ASP A 159 -8.98 -11.32 19.41
N PRO A 160 -8.33 -11.02 18.26
CA PRO A 160 -6.96 -10.53 18.23
C PRO A 160 -6.83 -9.10 18.74
#